data_cac81483574722a96ecec026dc093259
#
_entry.id   cac81483574722a96ecec026dc093259
#
_cell.length_a   1.000
_cell.length_b   1.000
_cell.length_c   1.000
_cell.angle_alpha   90.00
_cell.angle_beta   90.00
_cell.angle_gamma   90.00
#
_symmetry.space_group_name_H-M   'P 1'
#
loop_
_entity.id
_entity.type
_entity.pdbx_description
1 polymer ?
#
loop_
_entity_poly.entity_id
_entity_poly.type
_entity_poly.pdbx_seq_one_letter_code
_entity_poly.pdbx_strand_id
1 'polypeptide(L)'
;MTGGGAREGPGPESEADALARLYDLDLAEDPGEDIGLYLALAERTGGPVLELAAGTGRIVRPLAAAGYDVTALDLDPAMLARLGTPSPRIRPVVADLTTWRPHRPSFKLAILGLNGLFLMAGRHLQRAAIESLAAALAPGGVAVVDIWLPDATDLARYDQRLLLDYIRIDPASGRTVTKTVAALHDAATATVVLTSIYDEGLPGGPIVRWIRRDLLRLIGAGELADLARAAGLEVETLAGDYGLEPLGAGAERAILIAHRP
;
A
#
# COMPACT_ATOMS: atom_id res chain seq x y z
N MET A 1 -22.91 0.20 50.33
CA MET A 1 -23.10 -0.63 49.12
C MET A 1 -22.53 0.13 47.93
N THR A 2 -21.28 -0.16 47.63
CA THR A 2 -20.57 0.45 46.49
C THR A 2 -20.55 -0.58 45.37
N GLY A 3 -21.37 -0.35 44.35
CA GLY A 3 -21.37 -1.17 43.15
C GLY A 3 -20.10 -0.90 42.32
N GLY A 4 -19.19 -1.86 42.36
CA GLY A 4 -18.05 -1.89 41.46
C GLY A 4 -18.55 -2.27 40.06
N GLY A 5 -18.66 -1.28 39.18
CA GLY A 5 -18.85 -1.54 37.75
C GLY A 5 -17.57 -2.22 37.21
N ALA A 6 -17.65 -3.51 36.92
CA ALA A 6 -16.67 -4.20 36.15
C ALA A 6 -16.56 -3.48 34.82
N ARG A 7 -15.40 -2.89 34.50
CA ARG A 7 -15.08 -2.43 33.15
C ARG A 7 -15.03 -3.70 32.30
N GLU A 8 -16.01 -3.89 31.44
CA GLU A 8 -15.92 -4.89 30.39
C GLU A 8 -14.62 -4.60 29.63
N GLY A 9 -13.72 -5.60 29.59
CA GLY A 9 -12.52 -5.53 28.75
C GLY A 9 -12.93 -5.36 27.29
N PRO A 10 -12.03 -4.86 26.44
CA PRO A 10 -12.31 -4.76 25.02
C PRO A 10 -12.78 -6.12 24.49
N GLY A 11 -13.87 -6.11 23.72
CA GLY A 11 -14.40 -7.31 23.08
C GLY A 11 -13.35 -8.00 22.20
N PRO A 12 -13.62 -9.19 21.66
CA PRO A 12 -12.68 -9.87 20.77
C PRO A 12 -12.34 -8.98 19.57
N GLU A 13 -11.05 -8.93 19.21
CA GLU A 13 -10.54 -8.20 18.03
C GLU A 13 -11.27 -8.68 16.77
N SER A 14 -11.71 -7.76 15.93
CA SER A 14 -12.32 -8.13 14.65
C SER A 14 -11.25 -8.64 13.67
N GLU A 15 -11.66 -9.43 12.66
CA GLU A 15 -10.75 -9.90 11.62
C GLU A 15 -10.05 -8.73 10.88
N ALA A 16 -10.81 -7.68 10.56
CA ALA A 16 -10.26 -6.50 9.90
C ALA A 16 -9.20 -5.79 10.76
N ASP A 17 -9.46 -5.62 12.06
CA ASP A 17 -8.50 -4.98 12.98
C ASP A 17 -7.24 -5.85 13.16
N ALA A 18 -7.41 -7.18 13.27
CA ALA A 18 -6.30 -8.13 13.37
C ALA A 18 -5.43 -8.10 12.10
N LEU A 19 -6.04 -8.14 10.91
CA LEU A 19 -5.31 -8.08 9.64
C LEU A 19 -4.61 -6.74 9.44
N ALA A 20 -5.20 -5.63 9.85
CA ALA A 20 -4.56 -4.32 9.80
C ALA A 20 -3.35 -4.24 10.76
N ARG A 21 -3.44 -4.81 11.95
CA ARG A 21 -2.32 -4.92 12.91
C ARG A 21 -1.20 -5.80 12.36
N LEU A 22 -1.55 -6.94 11.78
CA LEU A 22 -0.59 -7.88 11.20
C LEU A 22 0.10 -7.29 9.96
N TYR A 23 -0.59 -6.42 9.22
CA TYR A 23 0.03 -5.67 8.13
C TYR A 23 1.15 -4.72 8.63
N ASP A 24 0.98 -4.06 9.77
CA ASP A 24 2.07 -3.28 10.37
C ASP A 24 3.25 -4.18 10.77
N LEU A 25 2.97 -5.40 11.23
CA LEU A 25 4.02 -6.37 11.57
C LEU A 25 4.76 -6.87 10.32
N ASP A 26 4.07 -7.01 9.18
CA ASP A 26 4.70 -7.32 7.89
C ASP A 26 5.76 -6.27 7.51
N LEU A 27 5.47 -5.01 7.78
CA LEU A 27 6.33 -3.87 7.44
C LEU A 27 7.33 -3.49 8.54
N ALA A 28 7.36 -4.21 9.67
CA ALA A 28 8.18 -3.83 10.84
C ALA A 28 9.70 -3.80 10.55
N GLU A 29 10.16 -4.58 9.59
CA GLU A 29 11.56 -4.65 9.16
C GLU A 29 11.80 -4.01 7.78
N ASP A 30 10.79 -3.32 7.23
CA ASP A 30 10.94 -2.59 5.98
C ASP A 30 11.89 -1.39 6.21
N PRO A 31 13.01 -1.30 5.47
CA PRO A 31 13.97 -0.21 5.62
C PRO A 31 13.41 1.16 5.24
N GLY A 32 12.29 1.22 4.53
CA GLY A 32 11.65 2.46 4.11
C GLY A 32 12.46 3.23 3.07
N GLU A 33 13.19 2.56 2.21
CA GLU A 33 14.03 3.17 1.17
C GLU A 33 13.27 4.11 0.24
N ASP A 34 11.99 3.84 0.02
CA ASP A 34 11.09 4.65 -0.81
C ASP A 34 10.67 5.98 -0.14
N ILE A 35 10.70 6.06 1.19
CA ILE A 35 10.27 7.25 1.93
C ILE A 35 11.09 8.47 1.53
N GLY A 36 12.41 8.30 1.31
CA GLY A 36 13.30 9.36 0.85
C GLY A 36 12.84 9.96 -0.47
N LEU A 37 12.42 9.13 -1.42
CA LEU A 37 11.89 9.58 -2.71
C LEU A 37 10.60 10.39 -2.54
N TYR A 38 9.63 9.90 -1.76
CA TYR A 38 8.36 10.60 -1.57
C TYR A 38 8.54 11.94 -0.87
N LEU A 39 9.45 12.03 0.11
CA LEU A 39 9.81 13.29 0.76
C LEU A 39 10.46 14.27 -0.22
N ALA A 40 11.41 13.83 -1.06
CA ALA A 40 12.03 14.67 -2.08
C ALA A 40 11.02 15.16 -3.13
N LEU A 41 10.08 14.30 -3.54
CA LEU A 41 8.99 14.70 -4.44
C LEU A 41 8.06 15.72 -3.77
N ALA A 42 7.72 15.55 -2.50
CA ALA A 42 6.91 16.50 -1.75
C ALA A 42 7.65 17.85 -1.57
N GLU A 43 8.96 17.85 -1.36
CA GLU A 43 9.77 19.06 -1.32
C GLU A 43 9.76 19.78 -2.68
N ARG A 44 9.92 19.04 -3.79
CA ARG A 44 9.89 19.59 -5.15
C ARG A 44 8.55 20.22 -5.52
N THR A 45 7.42 19.58 -5.14
CA THR A 45 6.09 19.95 -5.60
C THR A 45 5.32 20.83 -4.61
N GLY A 46 5.66 20.75 -3.34
CA GLY A 46 4.85 21.26 -2.23
C GLY A 46 3.62 20.37 -1.96
N GLY A 47 2.79 20.83 -1.03
CA GLY A 47 1.51 20.20 -0.72
C GLY A 47 0.32 20.89 -1.36
N PRO A 48 -0.88 20.36 -1.21
CA PRO A 48 -1.22 19.14 -0.46
C PRO A 48 -0.84 17.83 -1.18
N VAL A 49 -0.65 16.76 -0.40
CA VAL A 49 -0.31 15.43 -0.88
C VAL A 49 -1.50 14.49 -0.75
N LEU A 50 -1.69 13.62 -1.73
CA LEU A 50 -2.64 12.52 -1.72
C LEU A 50 -1.88 11.19 -1.74
N GLU A 51 -2.21 10.28 -0.83
CA GLU A 51 -1.82 8.87 -0.93
C GLU A 51 -3.07 8.03 -1.17
N LEU A 52 -3.07 7.26 -2.26
CA LEU A 52 -4.08 6.27 -2.63
C LEU A 52 -3.64 4.90 -2.14
N ALA A 53 -4.57 4.10 -1.61
CA ALA A 53 -4.28 2.85 -0.91
C ALA A 53 -3.28 3.07 0.24
N ALA A 54 -3.57 4.04 1.10
CA ALA A 54 -2.65 4.51 2.14
C ALA A 54 -2.40 3.49 3.26
N GLY A 55 -3.24 2.45 3.36
CA GLY A 55 -3.12 1.42 4.38
C GLY A 55 -3.07 1.99 5.79
N THR A 56 -2.10 1.53 6.56
CA THR A 56 -1.87 1.98 7.95
C THR A 56 -1.06 3.29 8.03
N GLY A 57 -0.69 3.90 6.88
CA GLY A 57 -0.06 5.22 6.82
C GLY A 57 1.46 5.22 6.93
N ARG A 58 2.12 4.21 6.41
CA ARG A 58 3.59 4.13 6.39
C ARG A 58 4.24 5.32 5.68
N ILE A 59 3.66 5.78 4.56
CA ILE A 59 4.12 6.95 3.79
C ILE A 59 3.46 8.23 4.33
N VAL A 60 2.19 8.19 4.72
CA VAL A 60 1.43 9.34 5.26
C VAL A 60 2.15 9.97 6.45
N ARG A 61 2.58 9.15 7.43
CA ARG A 61 3.16 9.67 8.68
C ARG A 61 4.46 10.47 8.47
N PRO A 62 5.47 9.98 7.73
CA PRO A 62 6.67 10.75 7.42
C PRO A 62 6.37 12.07 6.69
N LEU A 63 5.47 12.07 5.72
CA LEU A 63 5.08 13.28 4.99
C LEU A 63 4.41 14.30 5.92
N ALA A 64 3.49 13.87 6.76
CA ALA A 64 2.83 14.74 7.74
C ALA A 64 3.83 15.28 8.78
N ALA A 65 4.79 14.47 9.23
CA ALA A 65 5.86 14.88 10.13
C ALA A 65 6.79 15.91 9.49
N ALA A 66 7.03 15.82 8.18
CA ALA A 66 7.76 16.81 7.40
C ALA A 66 6.97 18.11 7.14
N GLY A 67 5.71 18.19 7.58
CA GLY A 67 4.91 19.41 7.54
C GLY A 67 3.91 19.51 6.39
N TYR A 68 3.74 18.46 5.58
CA TYR A 68 2.78 18.45 4.48
C TYR A 68 1.37 18.08 4.97
N ASP A 69 0.35 18.68 4.37
CA ASP A 69 -1.04 18.25 4.54
C ASP A 69 -1.29 17.04 3.63
N VAL A 70 -1.61 15.91 4.24
CA VAL A 70 -1.75 14.62 3.53
C VAL A 70 -3.17 14.10 3.64
N THR A 71 -3.77 13.78 2.50
CA THR A 71 -5.01 13.01 2.43
C THR A 71 -4.63 11.53 2.26
N ALA A 72 -5.02 10.71 3.22
CA ALA A 72 -4.81 9.26 3.23
C ALA A 72 -6.10 8.58 2.79
N LEU A 73 -6.14 8.04 1.57
CA LEU A 73 -7.31 7.36 1.03
C LEU A 73 -7.09 5.84 1.05
N ASP A 74 -8.01 5.12 1.65
CA ASP A 74 -8.03 3.66 1.61
C ASP A 74 -9.48 3.15 1.61
N LEU A 75 -9.70 1.94 1.10
CA LEU A 75 -11.00 1.30 1.11
C LEU A 75 -11.33 0.72 2.50
N ASP A 76 -10.31 0.30 3.24
CA ASP A 76 -10.45 -0.38 4.53
C ASP A 76 -10.36 0.62 5.70
N PRO A 77 -11.48 0.85 6.44
CA PRO A 77 -11.46 1.73 7.60
C PRO A 77 -10.58 1.20 8.76
N ALA A 78 -10.36 -0.13 8.87
CA ALA A 78 -9.49 -0.68 9.89
C ALA A 78 -8.02 -0.33 9.64
N MET A 79 -7.60 -0.27 8.37
CA MET A 79 -6.30 0.24 7.98
C MET A 79 -6.13 1.71 8.39
N LEU A 80 -7.08 2.57 8.00
CA LEU A 80 -7.02 4.00 8.32
C LEU A 80 -7.12 4.29 9.83
N ALA A 81 -7.80 3.44 10.61
CA ALA A 81 -7.83 3.57 12.06
C ALA A 81 -6.44 3.44 12.70
N ARG A 82 -5.47 2.86 11.99
CA ARG A 82 -4.08 2.69 12.44
C ARG A 82 -3.14 3.84 12.03
N LEU A 83 -3.64 4.91 11.44
CA LEU A 83 -2.84 6.10 11.12
C LEU A 83 -2.14 6.75 12.34
N GLY A 84 -2.50 6.30 13.53
CA GLY A 84 -1.87 6.71 14.79
C GLY A 84 -2.55 7.91 15.43
N THR A 85 -1.77 8.70 16.19
CA THR A 85 -2.30 9.87 16.90
C THR A 85 -2.91 10.87 15.93
N PRO A 86 -4.13 11.38 16.19
CA PRO A 86 -4.73 12.40 15.35
C PRO A 86 -3.78 13.57 15.07
N SER A 87 -3.59 13.87 13.80
CA SER A 87 -2.78 15.00 13.35
C SER A 87 -3.63 15.92 12.50
N PRO A 88 -3.58 17.25 12.70
CA PRO A 88 -4.31 18.20 11.86
C PRO A 88 -3.86 18.15 10.39
N ARG A 89 -2.70 17.55 10.12
CA ARG A 89 -2.14 17.40 8.77
C ARG A 89 -2.54 16.11 8.07
N ILE A 90 -3.17 15.16 8.77
CA ILE A 90 -3.60 13.88 8.18
C ILE A 90 -5.11 13.86 8.09
N ARG A 91 -5.62 13.73 6.86
CA ARG A 91 -7.04 13.60 6.57
C ARG A 91 -7.32 12.19 6.06
N PRO A 92 -7.87 11.28 6.87
CA PRO A 92 -8.30 9.97 6.39
C PRO A 92 -9.56 10.09 5.54
N VAL A 93 -9.63 9.29 4.47
CA VAL A 93 -10.78 9.20 3.55
C VAL A 93 -11.04 7.73 3.25
N VAL A 94 -12.16 7.19 3.73
CA VAL A 94 -12.60 5.84 3.36
C VAL A 94 -13.29 5.91 2.00
N ALA A 95 -12.65 5.38 0.96
CA ALA A 95 -13.19 5.39 -0.39
C ALA A 95 -12.50 4.37 -1.31
N ASP A 96 -13.22 3.95 -2.35
CA ASP A 96 -12.67 3.16 -3.44
C ASP A 96 -11.89 4.07 -4.39
N LEU A 97 -10.57 3.86 -4.46
CA LEU A 97 -9.67 4.65 -5.29
C LEU A 97 -9.98 4.58 -6.79
N THR A 98 -10.69 3.54 -7.25
CA THR A 98 -11.05 3.41 -8.68
C THR A 98 -12.17 4.37 -9.09
N THR A 99 -13.02 4.73 -8.14
CA THR A 99 -14.20 5.59 -8.37
C THR A 99 -14.11 6.96 -7.70
N TRP A 100 -13.23 7.10 -6.72
CA TRP A 100 -13.09 8.34 -5.98
C TRP A 100 -12.58 9.48 -6.86
N ARG A 101 -13.18 10.65 -6.67
CA ARG A 101 -12.74 11.89 -7.31
C ARG A 101 -12.82 13.01 -6.27
N PRO A 102 -11.79 13.86 -6.16
CA PRO A 102 -11.89 15.03 -5.32
C PRO A 102 -12.90 16.03 -5.91
N HIS A 103 -13.49 16.85 -5.06
CA HIS A 103 -14.40 17.91 -5.52
C HIS A 103 -13.71 18.89 -6.50
N ARG A 104 -12.43 19.11 -6.32
CA ARG A 104 -11.55 19.90 -7.22
C ARG A 104 -10.18 19.24 -7.33
N PRO A 105 -9.55 19.27 -8.50
CA PRO A 105 -8.14 18.93 -8.64
C PRO A 105 -7.31 19.90 -7.81
N SER A 106 -6.57 19.43 -6.83
CA SER A 106 -5.88 20.33 -5.89
C SER A 106 -4.56 19.78 -5.37
N PHE A 107 -4.28 18.50 -5.56
CA PHE A 107 -3.07 17.89 -5.04
C PHE A 107 -1.85 18.22 -5.91
N LYS A 108 -0.75 18.55 -5.25
CA LYS A 108 0.54 18.81 -5.91
C LYS A 108 1.36 17.55 -6.08
N LEU A 109 1.11 16.56 -5.21
CA LEU A 109 1.70 15.22 -5.29
C LEU A 109 0.60 14.20 -5.03
N ALA A 110 0.52 13.17 -5.88
CA ALA A 110 -0.34 12.02 -5.68
C ALA A 110 0.50 10.74 -5.77
N ILE A 111 0.38 9.88 -4.76
CA ILE A 111 1.19 8.68 -4.56
C ILE A 111 0.29 7.45 -4.64
N LEU A 112 0.72 6.44 -5.38
CA LEU A 112 0.20 5.07 -5.32
C LEU A 112 1.41 4.14 -5.19
N GLY A 113 1.86 3.96 -3.95
CA GLY A 113 3.10 3.27 -3.61
C GLY A 113 2.92 1.78 -3.32
N LEU A 114 4.03 1.09 -3.06
CA LEU A 114 4.10 -0.28 -2.53
C LEU A 114 3.20 -1.29 -3.25
N ASN A 115 3.24 -1.30 -4.58
CA ASN A 115 2.44 -2.23 -5.38
C ASN A 115 0.91 -2.07 -5.24
N GLY A 116 0.43 -0.97 -4.66
CA GLY A 116 -1.00 -0.72 -4.46
C GLY A 116 -1.83 -0.87 -5.75
N LEU A 117 -1.22 -0.60 -6.91
CA LEU A 117 -1.85 -0.79 -8.21
C LEU A 117 -2.19 -2.26 -8.51
N PHE A 118 -1.42 -3.22 -7.98
CA PHE A 118 -1.68 -4.65 -8.21
C PHE A 118 -2.95 -5.14 -7.55
N LEU A 119 -3.39 -4.51 -6.46
CA LEU A 119 -4.66 -4.83 -5.79
C LEU A 119 -5.89 -4.58 -6.70
N MET A 120 -5.69 -3.78 -7.75
CA MET A 120 -6.68 -3.59 -8.79
C MET A 120 -6.66 -4.80 -9.73
N ALA A 121 -7.44 -5.83 -9.40
CA ALA A 121 -7.40 -7.17 -9.99
C ALA A 121 -7.89 -7.27 -11.45
N GLY A 122 -7.89 -6.16 -12.18
CA GLY A 122 -8.29 -6.11 -13.59
C GLY A 122 -7.75 -4.87 -14.30
N ARG A 123 -7.45 -5.01 -15.59
CA ARG A 123 -6.90 -3.90 -16.39
C ARG A 123 -7.78 -2.65 -16.35
N HIS A 124 -9.09 -2.81 -16.35
CA HIS A 124 -10.04 -1.70 -16.28
C HIS A 124 -10.00 -1.00 -14.91
N LEU A 125 -9.78 -1.76 -13.81
CA LEU A 125 -9.65 -1.21 -12.46
C LEU A 125 -8.31 -0.47 -12.30
N GLN A 126 -7.22 -1.03 -12.83
CA GLN A 126 -5.92 -0.36 -12.83
C GLN A 126 -5.96 0.94 -13.63
N ARG A 127 -6.62 0.93 -14.78
CA ARG A 127 -6.87 2.15 -15.56
C ARG A 127 -7.68 3.17 -14.75
N ALA A 128 -8.78 2.75 -14.13
CA ALA A 128 -9.62 3.62 -13.31
C ALA A 128 -8.85 4.22 -12.11
N ALA A 129 -7.94 3.43 -11.49
CA ALA A 129 -7.06 3.89 -10.43
C ALA A 129 -6.12 5.01 -10.89
N ILE A 130 -5.46 4.83 -12.02
CA ILE A 130 -4.56 5.85 -12.60
C ILE A 130 -5.35 7.09 -13.06
N GLU A 131 -6.55 6.92 -13.63
CA GLU A 131 -7.45 8.04 -13.95
C GLU A 131 -7.88 8.82 -12.71
N SER A 132 -8.13 8.14 -11.57
CA SER A 132 -8.43 8.79 -10.29
C SER A 132 -7.26 9.61 -9.78
N LEU A 133 -6.06 9.03 -9.83
CA LEU A 133 -4.82 9.69 -9.44
C LEU A 133 -4.60 10.95 -10.29
N ALA A 134 -4.70 10.84 -11.62
CA ALA A 134 -4.53 11.96 -12.54
C ALA A 134 -5.59 13.06 -12.31
N ALA A 135 -6.85 12.67 -12.09
CA ALA A 135 -7.95 13.62 -11.84
C ALA A 135 -7.78 14.41 -10.53
N ALA A 136 -7.07 13.84 -9.56
CA ALA A 136 -6.82 14.50 -8.27
C ALA A 136 -5.75 15.60 -8.35
N LEU A 137 -4.83 15.51 -9.28
CA LEU A 137 -3.72 16.45 -9.43
C LEU A 137 -4.19 17.81 -9.92
N ALA A 138 -3.64 18.87 -9.35
CA ALA A 138 -3.71 20.21 -9.93
C ALA A 138 -2.87 20.27 -11.23
N PRO A 139 -3.10 21.26 -12.12
CA PRO A 139 -2.17 21.53 -13.22
C PRO A 139 -0.72 21.68 -12.70
N GLY A 140 0.23 21.02 -13.34
CA GLY A 140 1.62 20.93 -12.91
C GLY A 140 1.86 20.01 -11.70
N GLY A 141 0.84 19.33 -11.17
CA GLY A 141 0.98 18.37 -10.09
C GLY A 141 1.63 17.06 -10.57
N VAL A 142 2.28 16.35 -9.67
CA VAL A 142 3.08 15.15 -9.94
C VAL A 142 2.41 13.90 -9.40
N ALA A 143 2.38 12.86 -10.22
CA ALA A 143 2.02 11.49 -9.86
C ALA A 143 3.27 10.66 -9.64
N VAL A 144 3.26 9.79 -8.64
CA VAL A 144 4.24 8.71 -8.51
C VAL A 144 3.55 7.39 -8.27
N VAL A 145 3.93 6.38 -9.06
CA VAL A 145 3.42 5.01 -8.94
C VAL A 145 4.60 4.06 -8.90
N ASP A 146 4.58 3.17 -7.93
CA ASP A 146 5.64 2.22 -7.65
C ASP A 146 5.10 0.80 -7.72
N ILE A 147 5.72 -0.02 -8.58
CA ILE A 147 5.38 -1.44 -8.73
C ILE A 147 6.63 -2.31 -8.71
N TRP A 148 6.51 -3.49 -8.13
CA TRP A 148 7.48 -4.57 -8.25
C TRP A 148 7.47 -5.14 -9.66
N LEU A 149 8.63 -5.60 -10.14
CA LEU A 149 8.81 -6.27 -11.43
C LEU A 149 9.31 -7.70 -11.20
N PRO A 150 8.43 -8.66 -10.84
CA PRO A 150 8.85 -10.03 -10.58
C PRO A 150 9.40 -10.69 -11.85
N ASP A 151 10.49 -11.41 -11.71
CA ASP A 151 10.98 -12.30 -12.75
C ASP A 151 10.32 -13.70 -12.67
N ALA A 152 10.69 -14.59 -13.57
CA ALA A 152 10.16 -15.95 -13.59
C ALA A 152 10.56 -16.76 -12.34
N THR A 153 11.71 -16.48 -11.73
CA THR A 153 12.21 -17.14 -10.52
C THR A 153 11.38 -16.68 -9.31
N ASP A 154 11.09 -15.40 -9.21
CA ASP A 154 10.24 -14.83 -8.18
C ASP A 154 8.85 -15.48 -8.19
N LEU A 155 8.24 -15.51 -9.36
CA LEU A 155 6.90 -16.10 -9.52
C LEU A 155 6.91 -17.59 -9.18
N ALA A 156 7.91 -18.35 -9.65
CA ALA A 156 8.01 -19.79 -9.40
C ALA A 156 8.31 -20.12 -7.92
N ARG A 157 8.92 -19.18 -7.17
CA ARG A 157 9.26 -19.38 -5.76
C ARG A 157 8.04 -19.65 -4.90
N TYR A 158 6.96 -18.90 -5.12
CA TYR A 158 5.75 -18.96 -4.30
C TYR A 158 4.61 -19.74 -4.95
N ASP A 159 4.70 -20.02 -6.28
CA ASP A 159 3.60 -20.64 -7.00
C ASP A 159 3.37 -22.07 -6.52
N GLN A 160 2.13 -22.34 -6.10
CA GLN A 160 1.64 -23.62 -5.58
C GLN A 160 2.44 -24.16 -4.39
N ARG A 161 3.11 -23.29 -3.62
CA ARG A 161 3.91 -23.64 -2.44
C ARG A 161 3.46 -22.84 -1.24
N LEU A 162 3.47 -23.48 -0.08
CA LEU A 162 3.30 -22.81 1.20
C LEU A 162 4.69 -22.61 1.83
N LEU A 163 5.10 -21.36 1.97
CA LEU A 163 6.42 -20.97 2.48
C LEU A 163 6.28 -20.23 3.80
N LEU A 164 7.19 -20.50 4.72
CA LEU A 164 7.37 -19.67 5.90
C LEU A 164 7.94 -18.33 5.47
N ASP A 165 7.23 -17.24 5.80
CA ASP A 165 7.67 -15.87 5.54
C ASP A 165 8.49 -15.35 6.73
N TYR A 166 7.88 -15.36 7.93
CA TYR A 166 8.58 -15.00 9.17
C TYR A 166 7.97 -15.65 10.42
N ILE A 167 8.74 -15.59 11.51
CA ILE A 167 8.27 -15.78 12.88
C ILE A 167 8.70 -14.56 13.67
N ARG A 168 7.73 -13.78 14.19
CA ARG A 168 7.97 -12.54 14.92
C ARG A 168 7.14 -12.47 16.20
N ILE A 169 7.58 -11.67 17.15
CA ILE A 169 6.75 -11.29 18.30
C ILE A 169 6.08 -9.96 17.98
N ASP A 170 4.75 -9.95 18.00
CA ASP A 170 4.00 -8.71 17.86
C ASP A 170 4.16 -7.87 19.14
N PRO A 171 4.75 -6.67 19.06
CA PRO A 171 5.02 -5.84 20.25
C PRO A 171 3.74 -5.32 20.92
N ALA A 172 2.63 -5.25 20.17
CA ALA A 172 1.36 -4.76 20.69
C ALA A 172 0.65 -5.80 21.57
N SER A 173 0.72 -7.09 21.20
CA SER A 173 0.01 -8.18 21.88
C SER A 173 0.92 -9.11 22.66
N GLY A 174 2.25 -9.07 22.45
CA GLY A 174 3.22 -10.01 23.01
C GLY A 174 3.10 -11.44 22.45
N ARG A 175 2.25 -11.67 21.43
CA ARG A 175 2.05 -12.98 20.82
C ARG A 175 3.16 -13.27 19.80
N THR A 176 3.51 -14.54 19.71
CA THR A 176 4.31 -15.01 18.58
C THR A 176 3.40 -15.14 17.37
N VAL A 177 3.79 -14.53 16.26
CA VAL A 177 3.10 -14.59 14.97
C VAL A 177 3.98 -15.35 13.99
N THR A 178 3.44 -16.43 13.43
CA THR A 178 4.04 -17.16 12.31
C THR A 178 3.26 -16.80 11.06
N LYS A 179 3.92 -16.19 10.08
CA LYS A 179 3.33 -15.92 8.77
C LYS A 179 3.81 -16.94 7.75
N THR A 180 2.86 -17.57 7.08
CA THR A 180 3.11 -18.39 5.89
C THR A 180 2.38 -17.81 4.70
N VAL A 181 2.98 -17.93 3.51
CA VAL A 181 2.44 -17.39 2.26
C VAL A 181 2.38 -18.46 1.19
N ALA A 182 1.35 -18.37 0.35
CA ALA A 182 1.23 -19.16 -0.86
C ALA A 182 0.68 -18.29 -1.99
N ALA A 183 1.11 -18.53 -3.21
CA ALA A 183 0.60 -17.87 -4.41
C ALA A 183 0.07 -18.91 -5.42
N LEU A 184 -0.92 -18.50 -6.19
CA LEU A 184 -1.36 -19.20 -7.40
C LEU A 184 -1.25 -18.22 -8.55
N HIS A 185 -0.30 -18.46 -9.46
CA HIS A 185 -0.04 -17.60 -10.60
C HIS A 185 -0.76 -18.11 -11.84
N ASP A 186 -1.53 -17.24 -12.48
CA ASP A 186 -2.12 -17.47 -13.80
C ASP A 186 -1.43 -16.57 -14.83
N ALA A 187 -0.52 -17.15 -15.61
CA ALA A 187 0.23 -16.44 -16.63
C ALA A 187 -0.66 -15.92 -17.80
N ALA A 188 -1.82 -16.55 -18.05
CA ALA A 188 -2.71 -16.13 -19.15
C ALA A 188 -3.39 -14.79 -18.84
N THR A 189 -3.69 -14.54 -17.58
CA THR A 189 -4.34 -13.31 -17.11
C THR A 189 -3.38 -12.35 -16.41
N ALA A 190 -2.12 -12.77 -16.20
CA ALA A 190 -1.12 -12.09 -15.38
C ALA A 190 -1.63 -11.81 -13.95
N THR A 191 -2.39 -12.75 -13.38
CA THR A 191 -2.94 -12.60 -12.04
C THR A 191 -2.27 -13.55 -11.04
N VAL A 192 -2.25 -13.13 -9.78
CA VAL A 192 -1.75 -13.91 -8.65
C VAL A 192 -2.81 -13.87 -7.55
N VAL A 193 -3.24 -15.04 -7.08
CA VAL A 193 -3.97 -15.17 -5.83
C VAL A 193 -2.93 -15.38 -4.73
N LEU A 194 -2.67 -14.33 -3.96
CA LEU A 194 -1.77 -14.37 -2.81
C LEU A 194 -2.58 -14.72 -1.55
N THR A 195 -2.18 -15.76 -0.84
CA THR A 195 -2.76 -16.16 0.44
C THR A 195 -1.71 -15.99 1.54
N SER A 196 -1.99 -15.10 2.48
CA SER A 196 -1.21 -14.93 3.71
C SER A 196 -1.96 -15.56 4.88
N ILE A 197 -1.30 -16.44 5.62
CA ILE A 197 -1.84 -17.12 6.80
C ILE A 197 -0.99 -16.67 7.99
N TYR A 198 -1.66 -16.13 9.01
CA TYR A 198 -1.03 -15.71 10.25
C TYR A 198 -1.56 -16.59 11.38
N ASP A 199 -0.65 -17.33 12.02
CA ASP A 199 -0.92 -18.08 13.23
C ASP A 199 -0.32 -17.34 14.41
N GLU A 200 -1.15 -16.88 15.34
CA GLU A 200 -0.69 -16.13 16.52
C GLU A 200 -1.12 -16.78 17.83
N GLY A 201 -0.25 -16.74 18.82
CA GLY A 201 -0.53 -17.28 20.15
C GLY A 201 0.54 -16.97 21.17
N LEU A 202 0.18 -17.14 22.45
CA LEU A 202 1.13 -17.14 23.56
C LEU A 202 1.71 -18.54 23.76
N PRO A 203 2.93 -18.67 24.32
CA PRO A 203 3.51 -19.98 24.62
C PRO A 203 2.56 -20.84 25.47
N GLY A 204 2.24 -22.04 24.97
CA GLY A 204 1.32 -22.98 25.63
C GLY A 204 -0.17 -22.61 25.60
N GLY A 205 -0.52 -21.50 24.95
CA GLY A 205 -1.90 -21.05 24.77
C GLY A 205 -2.53 -21.52 23.44
N PRO A 206 -3.80 -21.16 23.22
CA PRO A 206 -4.47 -21.42 21.95
C PRO A 206 -3.85 -20.58 20.83
N ILE A 207 -3.91 -21.13 19.61
CA ILE A 207 -3.51 -20.44 18.40
C ILE A 207 -4.75 -19.87 17.75
N VAL A 208 -4.67 -18.59 17.34
CA VAL A 208 -5.67 -17.93 16.49
C VAL A 208 -5.09 -17.84 15.10
N ARG A 209 -5.89 -18.19 14.10
CA ARG A 209 -5.50 -18.12 12.69
C ARG A 209 -6.29 -17.04 11.96
N TRP A 210 -5.57 -16.17 11.24
CA TRP A 210 -6.13 -15.19 10.34
C TRP A 210 -5.68 -15.50 8.91
N ILE A 211 -6.57 -15.32 7.95
CA ILE A 211 -6.25 -15.59 6.53
C ILE A 211 -6.64 -14.38 5.71
N ARG A 212 -5.66 -13.84 4.98
CA ARG A 212 -5.87 -12.80 3.98
C ARG A 212 -5.66 -13.38 2.58
N ARG A 213 -6.57 -13.06 1.67
CA ARG A 213 -6.44 -13.41 0.25
C ARG A 213 -6.55 -12.16 -0.58
N ASP A 214 -5.52 -11.91 -1.37
CA ASP A 214 -5.48 -10.80 -2.32
C ASP A 214 -5.43 -11.37 -3.74
N LEU A 215 -6.29 -10.86 -4.61
CA LEU A 215 -6.19 -11.09 -6.05
C LEU A 215 -5.43 -9.92 -6.64
N LEU A 216 -4.24 -10.18 -7.14
CA LEU A 216 -3.35 -9.20 -7.72
C LEU A 216 -3.33 -9.34 -9.24
N ARG A 217 -3.25 -8.21 -9.97
CA ARG A 217 -2.90 -8.23 -11.39
C ARG A 217 -1.53 -7.58 -11.56
N LEU A 218 -0.59 -8.36 -12.07
CA LEU A 218 0.76 -7.89 -12.36
C LEU A 218 0.76 -7.14 -13.70
N ILE A 219 1.53 -6.05 -13.74
CA ILE A 219 1.80 -5.30 -14.97
C ILE A 219 3.29 -4.96 -15.03
N GLY A 220 3.80 -4.80 -16.24
CA GLY A 220 5.17 -4.33 -16.44
C GLY A 220 5.26 -2.80 -16.57
N ALA A 221 6.48 -2.30 -16.55
CA ALA A 221 6.78 -0.87 -16.64
C ALA A 221 6.18 -0.19 -17.89
N GLY A 222 6.19 -0.88 -19.04
CA GLY A 222 5.60 -0.35 -20.29
C GLY A 222 4.10 -0.13 -20.16
N GLU A 223 3.35 -1.12 -19.63
CA GLU A 223 1.90 -1.00 -19.43
C GLU A 223 1.58 0.11 -18.42
N LEU A 224 2.39 0.24 -17.35
CA LEU A 224 2.23 1.32 -16.37
C LEU A 224 2.36 2.70 -17.04
N ALA A 225 3.39 2.89 -17.87
CA ALA A 225 3.59 4.14 -18.60
C ALA A 225 2.45 4.44 -19.59
N ASP A 226 1.92 3.41 -20.26
CA ASP A 226 0.79 3.55 -21.19
C ASP A 226 -0.51 3.92 -20.43
N LEU A 227 -0.75 3.35 -19.25
CA LEU A 227 -1.89 3.74 -18.40
C LEU A 227 -1.79 5.21 -17.96
N ALA A 228 -0.60 5.68 -17.59
CA ALA A 228 -0.39 7.07 -17.20
C ALA A 228 -0.66 8.03 -18.38
N ARG A 229 -0.11 7.74 -19.57
CA ARG A 229 -0.36 8.54 -20.78
C ARG A 229 -1.85 8.54 -21.18
N ALA A 230 -2.51 7.38 -21.09
CA ALA A 230 -3.95 7.28 -21.39
C ALA A 230 -4.81 8.09 -20.41
N ALA A 231 -4.34 8.31 -19.18
CA ALA A 231 -4.99 9.18 -18.19
C ALA A 231 -4.65 10.67 -18.36
N GLY A 232 -3.89 11.04 -19.40
CA GLY A 232 -3.52 12.43 -19.71
C GLY A 232 -2.32 12.94 -18.91
N LEU A 233 -1.51 12.04 -18.34
CA LEU A 233 -0.27 12.40 -17.68
C LEU A 233 0.91 12.36 -18.67
N GLU A 234 1.85 13.28 -18.50
CA GLU A 234 3.12 13.27 -19.20
C GLU A 234 4.17 12.57 -18.34
N VAL A 235 4.74 11.46 -18.86
CA VAL A 235 5.74 10.67 -18.14
C VAL A 235 7.06 11.41 -18.14
N GLU A 236 7.55 11.77 -16.95
CA GLU A 236 8.81 12.44 -16.72
C GLU A 236 9.95 11.41 -16.57
N THR A 237 9.71 10.39 -15.76
CA THR A 237 10.71 9.38 -15.41
C THR A 237 10.08 8.01 -15.29
N LEU A 238 10.79 6.99 -15.75
CA LEU A 238 10.52 5.59 -15.50
C LEU A 238 11.84 4.96 -15.00
N ALA A 239 11.97 4.87 -13.68
CA ALA A 239 13.19 4.43 -13.01
C ALA A 239 13.11 2.99 -12.56
N GLY A 240 14.27 2.38 -12.30
CA GLY A 240 14.42 1.01 -11.83
C GLY A 240 14.53 0.85 -10.32
N ASP A 241 14.74 1.94 -9.61
CA ASP A 241 14.91 1.99 -8.15
C ASP A 241 14.51 3.35 -7.56
N TYR A 242 14.55 3.46 -6.23
CA TYR A 242 14.21 4.70 -5.51
C TYR A 242 15.27 5.80 -5.60
N GLY A 243 16.48 5.49 -6.11
CA GLY A 243 17.51 6.46 -6.47
C GLY A 243 17.27 7.11 -7.83
N LEU A 244 16.19 6.68 -8.54
CA LEU A 244 15.82 7.12 -9.88
C LEU A 244 16.85 6.75 -10.97
N GLU A 245 17.61 5.68 -10.77
CA GLU A 245 18.41 5.11 -11.83
C GLU A 245 17.54 4.64 -13.01
N PRO A 246 18.02 4.78 -14.25
CA PRO A 246 17.24 4.37 -15.42
C PRO A 246 16.80 2.91 -15.35
N LEU A 247 15.57 2.63 -15.80
CA LEU A 247 15.03 1.28 -15.85
C LEU A 247 15.91 0.38 -16.73
N GLY A 248 16.62 -0.56 -16.12
CA GLY A 248 17.50 -1.55 -16.79
C GLY A 248 16.86 -2.94 -16.84
N ALA A 249 17.52 -3.86 -17.57
CA ALA A 249 17.04 -5.23 -17.75
C ALA A 249 16.97 -6.06 -16.44
N GLY A 250 17.69 -5.65 -15.40
CA GLY A 250 17.69 -6.30 -14.08
C GLY A 250 16.94 -5.51 -13.00
N ALA A 251 16.12 -4.53 -13.38
CA ALA A 251 15.38 -3.74 -12.41
C ALA A 251 14.30 -4.60 -11.75
N GLU A 252 14.31 -4.63 -10.42
CA GLU A 252 13.29 -5.33 -9.63
C GLU A 252 12.03 -4.50 -9.41
N ARG A 253 12.06 -3.21 -9.77
CA ARG A 253 10.95 -2.27 -9.61
C ARG A 253 10.79 -1.38 -10.83
N ALA A 254 9.61 -0.81 -10.99
CA ALA A 254 9.39 0.32 -11.87
C ALA A 254 8.74 1.45 -11.08
N ILE A 255 9.41 2.60 -11.06
CA ILE A 255 8.92 3.81 -10.43
C ILE A 255 8.61 4.80 -11.54
N LEU A 256 7.32 5.05 -11.71
CA LEU A 256 6.83 6.03 -12.67
C LEU A 256 6.65 7.37 -11.95
N ILE A 257 7.27 8.41 -12.49
CA ILE A 257 7.00 9.80 -12.15
C ILE A 257 6.41 10.46 -13.39
N ALA A 258 5.25 11.09 -13.23
CA ALA A 258 4.55 11.75 -14.32
C ALA A 258 3.91 13.04 -13.81
N HIS A 259 3.68 14.02 -14.67
CA HIS A 259 3.02 15.26 -14.29
C HIS A 259 1.74 15.48 -15.08
N ARG A 260 0.82 16.23 -14.48
CA ARG A 260 -0.38 16.69 -15.15
C ARG A 260 -0.05 18.02 -15.87
N PRO A 261 -0.22 18.10 -17.20
CA PRO A 261 -0.01 19.36 -17.93
C PRO A 261 -0.92 20.49 -17.48
#